data_f45570387e25862872b245e96f431b99
#
_entry.id   f45570387e25862872b245e96f431b99
#
_cell.length_a   1.000
_cell.length_b   1.000
_cell.length_c   1.000
_cell.angle_alpha   90.00
_cell.angle_beta   90.00
_cell.angle_gamma   90.00
#
_symmetry.space_group_name_H-M   'P 1'
#
loop_
_entity.id
_entity.type
_entity.pdbx_description
1 polymer ?
#
loop_
_entity_poly.entity_id
_entity_poly.type
_entity_poly.pdbx_seq_one_letter_code
_entity_poly.pdbx_strand_id
1 'polypeptide(L)'
;MKKRIQVNQLGYMTGMPKNAVCRVTAGVFYLVEAATGISVYAGRLTCPFFDRESGDNVRLADFSDFNTCGSYFIRAGYRRSDVFEISAEPYRNIRRAVLDGIFTNRCGCDLSAYGERCGSYAHKECHTDPVMKNGIAVDVSGGWHTGGRYEKDLRSACLTAADMIYSLKLFGYVFSAAER
;
A
#
# COMPACT_ATOMS: atom_id res chain seq x y z
N MET A 1 -19.00 5.05 -12.13
CA MET A 1 -18.68 4.56 -13.50
C MET A 1 -17.29 3.92 -13.46
N LYS A 2 -17.13 2.63 -13.80
CA LYS A 2 -15.80 1.97 -13.80
C LYS A 2 -14.86 2.69 -14.80
N LYS A 3 -13.64 3.03 -14.36
CA LYS A 3 -12.62 3.64 -15.22
C LYS A 3 -12.22 2.68 -16.34
N ARG A 4 -12.01 3.21 -17.56
CA ARG A 4 -11.70 2.41 -18.74
C ARG A 4 -10.25 1.95 -18.81
N ILE A 5 -9.34 2.68 -18.18
CA ILE A 5 -7.93 2.32 -18.02
C ILE A 5 -7.61 2.37 -16.54
N GLN A 6 -7.18 1.24 -16.00
CA GLN A 6 -6.85 1.06 -14.60
C GLN A 6 -5.34 0.89 -14.46
N VAL A 7 -4.77 1.69 -13.57
CA VAL A 7 -3.34 1.71 -13.24
C VAL A 7 -3.17 1.46 -11.75
N ASN A 8 -1.99 1.04 -11.34
CA ASN A 8 -1.64 0.99 -9.92
C ASN A 8 -1.53 2.43 -9.38
N GLN A 9 -2.43 2.80 -8.48
CA GLN A 9 -2.49 4.14 -7.91
C GLN A 9 -1.36 4.42 -6.91
N LEU A 10 -0.72 3.39 -6.37
CA LEU A 10 0.47 3.53 -5.53
C LEU A 10 1.75 3.81 -6.36
N GLY A 11 1.66 3.61 -7.67
CA GLY A 11 2.77 3.76 -8.60
C GLY A 11 3.41 2.45 -9.01
N TYR A 12 4.46 2.56 -9.82
CA TYR A 12 5.23 1.44 -10.35
C TYR A 12 6.70 1.60 -10.03
N MET A 13 7.33 0.49 -9.69
CA MET A 13 8.76 0.47 -9.40
C MET A 13 9.57 0.37 -10.71
N THR A 14 10.65 1.15 -10.79
CA THR A 14 11.64 1.03 -11.88
C THR A 14 12.24 -0.38 -11.88
N GLY A 15 12.51 -0.92 -13.08
CA GLY A 15 13.08 -2.26 -13.25
C GLY A 15 12.14 -3.43 -12.96
N MET A 16 10.88 -3.17 -12.59
CA MET A 16 9.87 -4.21 -12.33
C MET A 16 8.81 -4.23 -13.43
N PRO A 17 8.07 -5.34 -13.59
CA PRO A 17 6.94 -5.41 -14.52
C PRO A 17 5.90 -4.31 -14.24
N LYS A 18 5.48 -3.62 -15.30
CA LYS A 18 4.52 -2.50 -15.24
C LYS A 18 3.41 -2.70 -16.24
N ASN A 19 2.23 -3.01 -15.73
CA ASN A 19 1.05 -3.29 -16.55
C ASN A 19 -0.14 -2.42 -16.14
N ALA A 20 -0.93 -2.02 -17.12
CA ALA A 20 -2.24 -1.42 -16.88
C ALA A 20 -3.34 -2.22 -17.57
N VAL A 21 -4.52 -2.26 -16.96
CA VAL A 21 -5.69 -2.96 -17.49
C VAL A 21 -6.56 -2.00 -18.27
N CYS A 22 -6.81 -2.31 -19.55
CA CYS A 22 -7.48 -1.43 -20.48
C CYS A 22 -8.76 -2.09 -21.02
N ARG A 23 -9.91 -1.44 -20.84
CA ARG A 23 -11.21 -1.78 -21.44
C ARG A 23 -11.50 -0.83 -22.59
N VAL A 24 -10.67 -0.92 -23.61
CA VAL A 24 -10.72 -0.06 -24.81
C VAL A 24 -10.59 -0.90 -26.09
N THR A 25 -11.04 -0.37 -27.20
CA THR A 25 -10.93 -1.01 -28.52
C THR A 25 -9.62 -0.64 -29.25
N ALA A 26 -8.90 0.38 -28.76
CA ALA A 26 -7.61 0.78 -29.34
C ALA A 26 -6.60 -0.37 -29.36
N GLY A 27 -5.73 -0.41 -30.35
CA GLY A 27 -4.66 -1.41 -30.47
C GLY A 27 -3.31 -0.93 -29.91
N VAL A 28 -3.19 0.37 -29.66
CA VAL A 28 -1.97 1.02 -29.15
C VAL A 28 -2.28 1.90 -27.95
N PHE A 29 -1.28 2.08 -27.11
CA PHE A 29 -1.31 3.03 -25.99
C PHE A 29 -0.07 3.90 -26.00
N TYR A 30 -0.18 5.01 -25.31
CA TYR A 30 0.92 5.97 -25.10
C TYR A 30 1.07 6.23 -23.61
N LEU A 31 2.30 6.23 -23.13
CA LEU A 31 2.64 6.80 -21.84
C LEU A 31 2.92 8.27 -22.04
N VAL A 32 2.22 9.11 -21.32
CA VAL A 32 2.25 10.55 -21.46
C VAL A 32 2.75 11.17 -20.16
N GLU A 33 3.75 12.02 -20.25
CA GLU A 33 4.24 12.76 -19.09
C GLU A 33 3.18 13.75 -18.60
N ALA A 34 2.86 13.72 -17.32
CA ALA A 34 1.71 14.45 -16.77
C ALA A 34 1.94 15.97 -16.77
N ALA A 35 3.20 16.43 -16.63
CA ALA A 35 3.54 17.85 -16.57
C ALA A 35 3.50 18.51 -17.94
N THR A 36 3.98 17.82 -18.98
CA THR A 36 4.17 18.40 -20.33
C THR A 36 3.08 17.99 -21.33
N GLY A 37 2.37 16.87 -21.06
CA GLY A 37 1.46 16.26 -22.02
C GLY A 37 2.15 15.57 -23.21
N ILE A 38 3.47 15.42 -23.17
CA ILE A 38 4.26 14.79 -24.23
C ILE A 38 4.18 13.27 -24.09
N SER A 39 3.99 12.57 -25.20
CA SER A 39 4.07 11.11 -25.26
C SER A 39 5.53 10.67 -25.23
N VAL A 40 5.93 9.96 -24.17
CA VAL A 40 7.33 9.54 -23.93
C VAL A 40 7.57 8.06 -24.24
N TYR A 41 6.50 7.28 -24.37
CA TYR A 41 6.56 5.86 -24.72
C TYR A 41 5.29 5.46 -25.47
N ALA A 42 5.43 4.50 -26.40
CA ALA A 42 4.31 3.91 -27.12
C ALA A 42 4.43 2.39 -27.12
N GLY A 43 3.32 1.70 -26.89
CA GLY A 43 3.26 0.25 -26.90
C GLY A 43 1.99 -0.27 -27.55
N ARG A 44 1.96 -1.58 -27.82
CA ARG A 44 0.77 -2.28 -28.30
C ARG A 44 0.02 -2.85 -27.12
N LEU A 45 -1.31 -2.73 -27.15
CA LEU A 45 -2.17 -3.44 -26.24
C LEU A 45 -2.24 -4.93 -26.66
N THR A 46 -2.31 -5.83 -25.69
CA THR A 46 -2.51 -7.27 -25.95
C THR A 46 -3.79 -7.51 -26.77
N CYS A 47 -3.94 -8.71 -27.35
CA CYS A 47 -5.24 -9.16 -27.82
C CYS A 47 -6.25 -9.12 -26.66
N PRO A 48 -7.53 -8.84 -26.93
CA PRO A 48 -8.53 -8.86 -25.88
C PRO A 48 -8.71 -10.27 -25.34
N PHE A 49 -8.86 -10.38 -24.03
CA PHE A 49 -9.21 -11.64 -23.37
C PHE A 49 -10.25 -11.39 -22.29
N PHE A 50 -11.02 -12.43 -21.98
CA PHE A 50 -12.04 -12.37 -20.94
C PHE A 50 -11.39 -12.63 -19.57
N ASP A 51 -11.48 -11.63 -18.69
CA ASP A 51 -11.06 -11.76 -17.30
C ASP A 51 -12.24 -12.26 -16.47
N ARG A 52 -12.11 -13.47 -15.94
CA ARG A 52 -13.18 -14.14 -15.19
C ARG A 52 -13.50 -13.47 -13.87
N GLU A 53 -12.50 -12.85 -13.24
CA GLU A 53 -12.66 -12.22 -11.92
C GLU A 53 -13.44 -10.91 -12.01
N SER A 54 -13.17 -10.09 -13.02
CA SER A 54 -13.90 -8.84 -13.24
C SER A 54 -15.14 -8.98 -14.10
N GLY A 55 -15.27 -10.07 -14.87
CA GLY A 55 -16.33 -10.30 -15.85
C GLY A 55 -16.23 -9.40 -17.08
N ASP A 56 -15.07 -8.77 -17.30
CA ASP A 56 -14.86 -7.82 -18.40
C ASP A 56 -13.92 -8.40 -19.48
N ASN A 57 -14.10 -7.95 -20.74
CA ASN A 57 -13.08 -8.14 -21.77
C ASN A 57 -12.02 -7.04 -21.63
N VAL A 58 -10.79 -7.44 -21.39
CA VAL A 58 -9.68 -6.54 -21.12
C VAL A 58 -8.50 -6.75 -22.06
N ARG A 59 -7.63 -5.77 -22.11
CA ARG A 59 -6.31 -5.78 -22.75
C ARG A 59 -5.29 -5.30 -21.74
N LEU A 60 -4.05 -5.71 -21.85
CA LEU A 60 -2.95 -5.21 -21.04
C LEU A 60 -2.13 -4.20 -21.86
N ALA A 61 -1.78 -3.11 -21.20
CA ALA A 61 -0.74 -2.17 -21.61
C ALA A 61 0.51 -2.49 -20.82
N ASP A 62 1.47 -3.15 -21.44
CA ASP A 62 2.78 -3.44 -20.84
C ASP A 62 3.76 -2.33 -21.22
N PHE A 63 4.32 -1.68 -20.19
CA PHE A 63 5.34 -0.64 -20.30
C PHE A 63 6.53 -0.92 -19.39
N SER A 64 6.81 -2.21 -19.14
CA SER A 64 7.89 -2.67 -18.26
C SER A 64 9.26 -2.16 -18.65
N ASP A 65 9.50 -1.98 -19.96
CA ASP A 65 10.76 -1.46 -20.48
C ASP A 65 10.99 0.02 -20.20
N PHE A 66 9.95 0.78 -19.88
CA PHE A 66 10.06 2.20 -19.57
C PHE A 66 10.41 2.40 -18.09
N ASN A 67 11.60 2.95 -17.79
CA ASN A 67 12.15 3.05 -16.43
C ASN A 67 12.50 4.49 -15.98
N THR A 68 12.11 5.49 -16.75
CA THR A 68 12.32 6.89 -16.35
C THR A 68 11.39 7.26 -15.21
N CYS A 69 11.95 7.75 -14.09
CA CYS A 69 11.17 8.24 -12.96
C CYS A 69 10.37 9.48 -13.35
N GLY A 70 9.14 9.59 -12.82
CA GLY A 70 8.26 10.73 -13.10
C GLY A 70 6.80 10.40 -12.91
N SER A 71 5.94 11.38 -13.20
CA SER A 71 4.48 11.27 -13.14
C SER A 71 3.90 11.13 -14.54
N TYR A 72 3.09 10.11 -14.75
CA TYR A 72 2.59 9.72 -16.07
C TYR A 72 1.12 9.36 -16.04
N PHE A 73 0.51 9.35 -17.21
CA PHE A 73 -0.78 8.69 -17.42
C PHE A 73 -0.74 7.91 -18.74
N ILE A 74 -1.61 6.88 -18.84
CA ILE A 74 -1.78 6.13 -20.09
C ILE A 74 -2.92 6.73 -20.90
N ARG A 75 -2.67 6.92 -22.19
CA ARG A 75 -3.67 7.29 -23.20
C ARG A 75 -3.82 6.15 -24.20
N ALA A 76 -5.06 5.71 -24.43
CA ALA A 76 -5.39 4.73 -25.47
C ALA A 76 -6.69 5.13 -26.16
N GLY A 77 -6.59 5.44 -27.46
CA GLY A 77 -7.63 6.14 -28.19
C GLY A 77 -7.93 7.51 -27.56
N TYR A 78 -9.21 7.76 -27.27
CA TYR A 78 -9.67 9.00 -26.61
C TYR A 78 -9.78 8.87 -25.07
N ARG A 79 -9.36 7.74 -24.52
CA ARG A 79 -9.40 7.49 -23.07
C ARG A 79 -8.03 7.70 -22.44
N ARG A 80 -8.06 8.16 -21.18
CA ARG A 80 -6.85 8.28 -20.36
C ARG A 80 -7.08 7.64 -18.98
N SER A 81 -5.98 7.21 -18.36
CA SER A 81 -5.94 6.77 -16.96
C SER A 81 -5.89 7.94 -15.99
N ASP A 82 -5.92 7.64 -14.69
CA ASP A 82 -5.38 8.53 -13.68
C ASP A 82 -3.88 8.71 -13.87
N VAL A 83 -3.36 9.77 -13.24
CA VAL A 83 -1.91 9.97 -13.13
C VAL A 83 -1.37 8.99 -12.10
N PHE A 84 -0.21 8.42 -12.37
CA PHE A 84 0.54 7.55 -11.49
C PHE A 84 2.04 7.90 -11.53
N GLU A 85 2.78 7.43 -10.55
CA GLU A 85 4.21 7.65 -10.45
C GLU A 85 4.99 6.40 -10.90
N ILE A 86 6.12 6.61 -11.55
CA ILE A 86 7.19 5.61 -11.71
C ILE A 86 8.38 6.10 -10.89
N SER A 87 8.82 5.32 -9.92
CA SER A 87 9.94 5.67 -9.05
C SER A 87 10.67 4.42 -8.54
N ALA A 88 11.81 4.61 -7.90
CA ALA A 88 12.55 3.50 -7.27
C ALA A 88 11.81 2.97 -6.02
N GLU A 89 11.02 3.80 -5.34
CA GLU A 89 10.34 3.45 -4.09
C GLU A 89 8.88 3.96 -4.05
N PRO A 90 8.00 3.53 -4.98
CA PRO A 90 6.63 4.03 -5.06
C PRO A 90 5.79 3.66 -3.81
N TYR A 91 6.22 2.65 -3.05
CA TYR A 91 5.50 2.15 -1.88
C TYR A 91 6.01 2.71 -0.54
N ARG A 92 6.98 3.64 -0.55
CA ARG A 92 7.57 4.21 0.67
C ARG A 92 6.51 4.83 1.59
N ASN A 93 5.62 5.63 1.04
CA ASN A 93 4.61 6.35 1.83
C ASN A 93 3.57 5.39 2.43
N ILE A 94 3.12 4.39 1.67
CA ILE A 94 2.16 3.40 2.20
C ILE A 94 2.82 2.50 3.25
N ARG A 95 4.10 2.09 3.04
CA ARG A 95 4.85 1.34 4.04
C ARG A 95 4.92 2.12 5.35
N ARG A 96 5.30 3.41 5.30
CA ARG A 96 5.36 4.27 6.48
C ARG A 96 3.99 4.39 7.16
N ALA A 97 2.93 4.63 6.41
CA ALA A 97 1.58 4.73 6.95
C ALA A 97 1.13 3.43 7.66
N VAL A 98 1.48 2.26 7.12
CA VAL A 98 1.20 0.96 7.77
C VAL A 98 1.98 0.83 9.08
N LEU A 99 3.27 1.15 9.09
CA LEU A 99 4.10 1.11 10.30
C LEU A 99 3.60 2.10 11.36
N ASP A 100 3.20 3.29 10.96
CA ASP A 100 2.62 4.28 11.88
C ASP A 100 1.26 3.80 12.42
N GLY A 101 0.44 3.16 11.60
CA GLY A 101 -0.80 2.52 12.04
C GLY A 101 -0.58 1.41 13.06
N ILE A 102 0.42 0.54 12.86
CA ILE A 102 0.82 -0.48 13.85
C ILE A 102 1.32 0.19 15.13
N PHE A 103 2.14 1.23 15.00
CA PHE A 103 2.69 1.94 16.15
C PHE A 103 1.59 2.62 16.99
N THR A 104 0.62 3.29 16.35
CA THR A 104 -0.47 4.01 17.05
C THR A 104 -1.48 3.09 17.73
N ASN A 105 -1.53 1.81 17.35
CA ASN A 105 -2.39 0.81 17.98
C ASN A 105 -1.71 0.06 19.14
N ARG A 106 -0.52 0.46 19.57
CA ARG A 106 0.18 -0.18 20.71
C ARG A 106 -0.61 0.03 21.99
N CYS A 107 -0.67 -1.03 22.80
CA CYS A 107 -1.26 -1.03 24.14
C CYS A 107 -0.16 -1.00 25.21
N GLY A 108 -0.46 -0.50 26.41
CA GLY A 108 0.44 -0.52 27.54
C GLY A 108 1.65 0.42 27.39
N CYS A 109 1.50 1.48 26.61
CA CYS A 109 2.54 2.52 26.49
C CYS A 109 1.88 3.89 26.28
N ASP A 110 2.53 4.93 26.80
CA ASP A 110 2.10 6.31 26.59
C ASP A 110 2.56 6.79 25.21
N LEU A 111 1.62 6.99 24.31
CA LEU A 111 1.85 7.50 22.95
C LEU A 111 1.74 9.03 22.85
N SER A 112 1.40 9.73 23.94
CA SER A 112 1.26 11.19 23.96
C SER A 112 2.57 11.91 23.61
N ALA A 113 3.72 11.31 23.99
CA ALA A 113 5.03 11.83 23.67
C ALA A 113 5.38 11.77 22.16
N TYR A 114 4.62 11.02 21.38
CA TYR A 114 4.82 10.80 19.94
C TYR A 114 3.77 11.54 19.09
N GLY A 115 3.32 12.72 19.54
CA GLY A 115 2.24 13.47 18.92
C GLY A 115 2.42 13.75 17.43
N GLU A 116 3.66 14.02 16.97
CA GLU A 116 3.95 14.20 15.54
C GLU A 116 3.69 12.94 14.71
N ARG A 117 3.96 11.76 15.27
CA ARG A 117 3.75 10.48 14.60
C ARG A 117 2.33 9.95 14.76
N CYS A 118 1.74 10.12 15.94
CA CYS A 118 0.44 9.57 16.29
C CYS A 118 -0.73 10.50 15.96
N GLY A 119 -0.49 11.82 15.89
CA GLY A 119 -1.52 12.81 15.63
C GLY A 119 -2.68 12.70 16.63
N SER A 120 -3.90 12.69 16.13
CA SER A 120 -5.13 12.53 16.92
C SER A 120 -5.34 11.13 17.51
N TYR A 121 -4.51 10.17 17.14
CA TYR A 121 -4.55 8.79 17.68
C TYR A 121 -3.61 8.59 18.88
N ALA A 122 -2.89 9.65 19.29
CA ALA A 122 -2.08 9.59 20.51
C ALA A 122 -2.98 9.37 21.73
N HIS A 123 -2.59 8.43 22.57
CA HIS A 123 -3.30 8.12 23.82
C HIS A 123 -2.31 7.82 24.93
N LYS A 124 -2.76 7.98 26.16
CA LYS A 124 -2.01 7.55 27.34
C LYS A 124 -1.98 6.03 27.46
N GLU A 125 -1.09 5.57 28.32
CA GLU A 125 -1.02 4.16 28.69
C GLU A 125 -2.39 3.61 29.09
N CYS A 126 -2.71 2.43 28.63
CA CYS A 126 -4.01 1.79 28.83
C CYS A 126 -3.84 0.29 29.11
N HIS A 127 -4.86 -0.36 29.69
CA HIS A 127 -4.85 -1.76 30.11
C HIS A 127 -3.69 -2.11 31.05
N THR A 128 -3.42 -1.20 32.00
CA THR A 128 -2.37 -1.35 33.00
C THR A 128 -2.82 -2.17 34.19
N ASP A 129 -4.15 -2.25 34.43
CA ASP A 129 -4.70 -3.05 35.52
C ASP A 129 -4.81 -4.52 35.12
N PRO A 130 -4.39 -5.44 35.99
CA PRO A 130 -4.51 -6.86 35.71
C PRO A 130 -5.98 -7.30 35.69
N VAL A 131 -6.28 -8.28 34.83
CA VAL A 131 -7.61 -8.90 34.76
C VAL A 131 -7.65 -10.15 35.64
N MET A 132 -8.68 -10.27 36.47
CA MET A 132 -8.88 -11.46 37.30
C MET A 132 -9.49 -12.59 36.46
N LYS A 133 -8.78 -13.70 36.33
CA LYS A 133 -9.26 -14.93 35.68
C LYS A 133 -9.16 -16.10 36.66
N ASN A 134 -10.29 -16.67 37.02
CA ASN A 134 -10.37 -17.78 38.01
C ASN A 134 -9.62 -17.48 39.33
N GLY A 135 -9.73 -16.27 39.84
CA GLY A 135 -9.05 -15.85 41.06
C GLY A 135 -7.55 -15.51 40.90
N ILE A 136 -6.99 -15.57 39.71
CA ILE A 136 -5.60 -15.26 39.41
C ILE A 136 -5.54 -13.91 38.68
N ALA A 137 -4.68 -13.00 39.16
CA ALA A 137 -4.39 -11.75 38.47
C ALA A 137 -3.51 -12.03 37.23
N VAL A 138 -4.00 -11.67 36.06
CA VAL A 138 -3.29 -11.83 34.79
C VAL A 138 -2.94 -10.46 34.25
N ASP A 139 -1.66 -10.22 33.99
CA ASP A 139 -1.20 -9.03 33.30
C ASP A 139 -1.67 -9.10 31.84
N VAL A 140 -2.42 -8.09 31.41
CA VAL A 140 -2.94 -7.95 30.07
C VAL A 140 -2.38 -6.72 29.35
N SER A 141 -1.36 -6.09 29.88
CA SER A 141 -0.66 -4.97 29.24
C SER A 141 0.07 -5.38 27.96
N GLY A 142 0.47 -4.42 27.14
CA GLY A 142 1.23 -4.67 25.91
C GLY A 142 0.41 -5.19 24.72
N GLY A 143 1.08 -5.49 23.62
CA GLY A 143 0.47 -5.88 22.35
C GLY A 143 -0.17 -4.71 21.60
N TRP A 144 -1.21 -5.02 20.84
CA TRP A 144 -1.91 -4.07 19.98
C TRP A 144 -3.42 -4.15 20.16
N HIS A 145 -4.09 -3.01 20.01
CA HIS A 145 -5.54 -2.95 19.90
C HIS A 145 -5.99 -3.47 18.52
N THR A 146 -7.14 -4.14 18.48
CA THR A 146 -7.68 -4.74 17.23
C THR A 146 -8.83 -3.95 16.62
N GLY A 147 -9.21 -2.81 17.20
CA GLY A 147 -10.28 -1.99 16.68
C GLY A 147 -10.51 -0.72 17.48
N GLY A 148 -11.47 0.09 17.01
CA GLY A 148 -11.79 1.38 17.61
C GLY A 148 -12.36 1.35 19.04
N ARG A 149 -12.61 0.17 19.59
CA ARG A 149 -13.04 -0.03 20.99
C ARG A 149 -11.89 -0.36 21.94
N TYR A 150 -10.65 -0.29 21.46
CA TYR A 150 -9.46 -0.65 22.23
C TYR A 150 -9.46 -2.10 22.76
N GLU A 151 -10.19 -2.99 22.10
CA GLU A 151 -10.17 -4.42 22.39
C GLU A 151 -8.83 -5.02 21.96
N LYS A 152 -8.44 -6.10 22.61
CA LYS A 152 -7.24 -6.87 22.28
C LYS A 152 -7.59 -8.32 22.00
N ASP A 153 -6.98 -8.87 20.96
CA ASP A 153 -7.09 -10.27 20.59
C ASP A 153 -5.69 -10.86 20.43
N LEU A 154 -5.44 -11.94 21.17
CA LEU A 154 -4.13 -12.61 21.18
C LEU A 154 -3.72 -13.09 19.79
N ARG A 155 -4.66 -13.62 19.01
CA ARG A 155 -4.38 -14.10 17.64
C ARG A 155 -3.90 -12.97 16.74
N SER A 156 -4.62 -11.85 16.75
CA SER A 156 -4.26 -10.66 15.97
C SER A 156 -2.91 -10.08 16.40
N ALA A 157 -2.63 -10.03 17.70
CA ALA A 157 -1.35 -9.58 18.22
C ALA A 157 -0.18 -10.48 17.77
N CYS A 158 -0.37 -11.81 17.82
CA CYS A 158 0.63 -12.78 17.36
C CYS A 158 0.88 -12.65 15.84
N LEU A 159 -0.17 -12.47 15.03
CA LEU A 159 -0.04 -12.26 13.59
C LEU A 159 0.70 -10.97 13.29
N THR A 160 0.35 -9.86 13.95
CA THR A 160 1.05 -8.57 13.79
C THR A 160 2.54 -8.70 14.13
N ALA A 161 2.89 -9.36 15.24
CA ALA A 161 4.28 -9.61 15.61
C ALA A 161 5.01 -10.47 14.59
N ALA A 162 4.38 -11.55 14.11
CA ALA A 162 4.94 -12.43 13.10
C ALA A 162 5.19 -11.69 11.78
N ASP A 163 4.22 -10.90 11.31
CA ASP A 163 4.33 -10.13 10.07
C ASP A 163 5.49 -9.11 10.15
N MET A 164 5.66 -8.42 11.28
CA MET A 164 6.78 -7.51 11.49
C MET A 164 8.12 -8.24 11.48
N ILE A 165 8.23 -9.36 12.21
CA ILE A 165 9.47 -10.17 12.25
C ILE A 165 9.82 -10.71 10.86
N TYR A 166 8.85 -11.27 10.14
CA TYR A 166 9.08 -11.78 8.79
C TYR A 166 9.41 -10.66 7.80
N SER A 167 8.77 -9.51 7.90
CA SER A 167 9.10 -8.36 7.07
C SER A 167 10.55 -7.91 7.25
N LEU A 168 11.02 -7.80 8.50
CA LEU A 168 12.41 -7.48 8.79
C LEU A 168 13.38 -8.58 8.34
N LYS A 169 13.02 -9.84 8.53
CA LYS A 169 13.86 -10.98 8.15
C LYS A 169 14.03 -11.10 6.63
N LEU A 170 12.95 -10.94 5.88
CA LEU A 170 12.94 -11.15 4.43
C LEU A 170 13.33 -9.88 3.65
N PHE A 171 12.99 -8.71 4.16
CA PHE A 171 13.11 -7.43 3.46
C PHE A 171 13.82 -6.36 4.31
N GLY A 172 14.64 -6.76 5.28
CA GLY A 172 15.31 -5.83 6.20
C GLY A 172 16.13 -4.73 5.51
N TYR A 173 16.57 -4.98 4.28
CA TYR A 173 17.31 -4.02 3.46
C TYR A 173 16.49 -2.82 2.99
N VAL A 174 15.14 -2.92 2.95
CA VAL A 174 14.26 -1.81 2.54
C VAL A 174 13.84 -0.92 3.71
N PHE A 175 14.12 -1.34 4.96
CA PHE A 175 13.80 -0.57 6.15
C PHE A 175 15.00 0.28 6.57
N SER A 176 14.77 1.56 6.84
CA SER A 176 15.75 2.45 7.45
C SER A 176 16.02 2.03 8.92
N ALA A 177 17.11 2.53 9.49
CA ALA A 177 17.43 2.28 10.91
C ALA A 177 16.32 2.76 11.86
N ALA A 178 15.59 3.81 11.49
CA ALA A 178 14.47 4.34 12.27
C ALA A 178 13.18 3.51 12.16
N GLU A 179 13.08 2.63 11.15
CA GLU A 179 11.93 1.75 10.91
C GLU A 179 12.14 0.33 11.46
N ARG A 180 13.35 -0.01 11.92
CA ARG A 180 13.71 -1.31 12.53
C ARG A 180 13.56 -1.24 14.04
#